data_115914185f27431d55cb25a736972855
#
_entry.id   115914185f27431d55cb25a736972855
#
_cell.length_a   1.000
_cell.length_b   1.000
_cell.length_c   1.000
_cell.angle_alpha   90.00
_cell.angle_beta   90.00
_cell.angle_gamma   90.00
#
_symmetry.space_group_name_H-M   'P 1'
#
loop_
_entity.id
_entity.type
_entity.pdbx_description
1 polymer ?
#
loop_
_entity_poly.entity_id
_entity_poly.type
_entity_poly.pdbx_seq_one_letter_code
_entity_poly.pdbx_strand_id
1 'polypeptide(L)'
;GTGCQINGLKKFLQKDYKNLICVDIICHGVPSPALWKEYVGYMENKMQGKMEKVNFRCKDQGWENFGMKEYGSSKEVYISKSKDPYMQMFLSDFCLRPSCYECKAKTLRLSDLTIGDFWGIDTIAPEMNDSKGTSLVIVRTNQGEKIFNRLISKSSVKVMEVEYDDATKENPAEFRSVYRPKERETFFIDMKKMDFEAVSYTHLTLPTIL
;
A
#
# COMPACT_ATOMS: atom_id res chain seq x y z
N GLY A 1 4.33 -3.22 10.83
CA GLY A 1 3.01 -2.55 10.71
C GLY A 1 3.09 -1.29 9.89
N THR A 2 2.03 -0.48 9.84
CA THR A 2 2.10 0.86 9.27
C THR A 2 2.78 1.83 10.24
N GLY A 3 3.38 2.92 9.77
CA GLY A 3 4.07 3.89 10.63
C GLY A 3 3.21 4.42 11.77
N CYS A 4 1.92 4.67 11.53
CA CYS A 4 0.99 5.10 12.58
C CYS A 4 0.73 4.02 13.65
N GLN A 5 0.72 2.74 13.28
CA GLN A 5 0.61 1.62 14.23
C GLN A 5 1.88 1.50 15.07
N ILE A 6 3.07 1.60 14.46
CA ILE A 6 4.34 1.59 15.18
C ILE A 6 4.44 2.77 16.15
N ASN A 7 4.08 3.97 15.70
CA ASN A 7 4.05 5.15 16.56
C ASN A 7 3.08 4.97 17.75
N GLY A 8 1.90 4.37 17.50
CA GLY A 8 0.94 4.03 18.54
C GLY A 8 1.51 3.04 19.55
N LEU A 9 2.14 1.97 19.07
CA LEU A 9 2.80 0.96 19.93
C LEU A 9 3.88 1.60 20.81
N LYS A 10 4.81 2.35 20.21
CA LYS A 10 5.90 3.01 20.96
C LYS A 10 5.37 3.98 22.02
N LYS A 11 4.32 4.76 21.70
CA LYS A 11 3.69 5.66 22.65
C LYS A 11 2.94 4.93 23.77
N PHE A 12 2.32 3.79 23.46
CA PHE A 12 1.65 2.97 24.46
C PHE A 12 2.65 2.36 25.46
N LEU A 13 3.78 1.86 24.97
CA LEU A 13 4.81 1.22 25.79
C LEU A 13 5.55 2.20 26.71
N GLN A 14 5.65 3.49 26.34
CA GLN A 14 6.27 4.57 27.11
C GLN A 14 7.73 4.33 27.55
N LYS A 15 8.36 3.29 27.05
CA LYS A 15 9.76 2.96 27.30
C LYS A 15 10.35 2.19 26.13
N ASP A 16 11.67 2.24 26.00
CA ASP A 16 12.38 1.46 25.00
C ASP A 16 12.73 0.06 25.53
N TYR A 17 12.58 -0.91 24.65
CA TYR A 17 12.94 -2.30 24.92
C TYR A 17 14.06 -2.71 23.97
N LYS A 18 15.17 -3.19 24.52
CA LYS A 18 16.37 -3.60 23.72
C LYS A 18 16.09 -4.74 22.74
N ASN A 19 15.07 -5.54 22.99
CA ASN A 19 14.66 -6.67 22.15
C ASN A 19 13.43 -6.38 21.26
N LEU A 20 12.94 -5.15 21.25
CA LEU A 20 11.84 -4.73 20.38
C LEU A 20 12.41 -4.05 19.12
N ILE A 21 12.14 -4.63 17.97
CA ILE A 21 12.47 -4.09 16.66
C ILE A 21 11.17 -3.76 15.96
N CYS A 22 11.07 -2.53 15.50
CA CYS A 22 9.91 -2.03 14.80
C CYS A 22 10.21 -1.79 13.34
N VAL A 23 9.51 -2.51 12.47
CA VAL A 23 9.59 -2.33 11.01
C VAL A 23 8.27 -1.78 10.52
N ASP A 24 8.31 -0.67 9.82
CA ASP A 24 7.13 -0.14 9.14
C ASP A 24 7.26 -0.20 7.61
N ILE A 25 6.18 0.16 6.94
CA ILE A 25 6.11 0.18 5.48
C ILE A 25 5.93 1.62 4.97
N ILE A 26 6.39 1.89 3.76
CA ILE A 26 5.98 3.08 3.01
C ILE A 26 4.49 2.89 2.70
N CYS A 27 3.65 3.63 3.40
CA CYS A 27 2.21 3.39 3.42
C CYS A 27 1.48 4.48 2.64
N HIS A 28 0.76 4.09 1.58
CA HIS A 28 -0.12 4.97 0.82
C HIS A 28 -1.30 5.45 1.69
N GLY A 29 -2.01 4.53 2.32
CA GLY A 29 -3.17 4.79 3.16
C GLY A 29 -3.92 3.50 3.47
N VAL A 30 -4.98 3.61 4.26
CA VAL A 30 -5.83 2.47 4.63
C VAL A 30 -7.24 2.71 4.10
N PRO A 31 -7.74 1.87 3.19
CA PRO A 31 -9.07 2.00 2.62
C PRO A 31 -10.17 1.70 3.64
N SER A 32 -11.38 2.18 3.38
CA SER A 32 -12.56 1.93 4.19
C SER A 32 -12.94 0.44 4.19
N PRO A 33 -13.15 -0.19 5.37
CA PRO A 33 -13.67 -1.54 5.43
C PRO A 33 -15.08 -1.68 4.82
N ALA A 34 -15.88 -0.63 4.82
CA ALA A 34 -17.19 -0.64 4.18
C ALA A 34 -17.07 -0.81 2.66
N LEU A 35 -16.15 -0.08 2.02
CA LEU A 35 -15.88 -0.28 0.59
C LEU A 35 -15.44 -1.71 0.27
N TRP A 36 -14.58 -2.28 1.11
CA TRP A 36 -14.15 -3.66 0.95
C TRP A 36 -15.33 -4.64 1.00
N LYS A 37 -16.24 -4.44 1.93
CA LYS A 37 -17.45 -5.28 2.06
C LYS A 37 -18.33 -5.22 0.80
N GLU A 38 -18.56 -4.02 0.26
CA GLU A 38 -19.33 -3.85 -0.97
C GLU A 38 -18.62 -4.50 -2.18
N TYR A 39 -17.31 -4.34 -2.28
CA TYR A 39 -16.51 -4.99 -3.31
C TYR A 39 -16.59 -6.52 -3.24
N VAL A 40 -16.49 -7.10 -2.03
CA VAL A 40 -16.63 -8.55 -1.85
C VAL A 40 -17.99 -9.03 -2.35
N GLY A 41 -19.08 -8.35 -1.97
CA GLY A 41 -20.44 -8.69 -2.47
C GLY A 41 -20.56 -8.60 -4.00
N TYR A 42 -19.97 -7.56 -4.59
CA TYR A 42 -19.92 -7.38 -6.04
C TYR A 42 -19.17 -8.53 -6.73
N MET A 43 -18.01 -8.92 -6.19
CA MET A 43 -17.22 -10.01 -6.76
C MET A 43 -17.85 -11.39 -6.54
N GLU A 44 -18.50 -11.64 -5.40
CA GLU A 44 -19.25 -12.86 -5.14
C GLU A 44 -20.41 -13.03 -6.14
N ASN A 45 -21.12 -11.95 -6.46
CA ASN A 45 -22.15 -11.96 -7.51
C ASN A 45 -21.53 -12.27 -8.89
N LYS A 46 -20.42 -11.66 -9.25
CA LYS A 46 -19.71 -11.94 -10.52
C LYS A 46 -19.18 -13.36 -10.62
N MET A 47 -18.70 -13.92 -9.53
CA MET A 47 -18.20 -15.28 -9.47
C MET A 47 -19.30 -16.32 -9.33
N GLN A 48 -20.52 -15.91 -8.99
CA GLN A 48 -21.65 -16.79 -8.63
C GLN A 48 -21.30 -17.74 -7.47
N GLY A 49 -20.53 -17.24 -6.48
CA GLY A 49 -20.08 -18.00 -5.35
C GLY A 49 -19.32 -17.16 -4.34
N LYS A 50 -19.04 -17.71 -3.17
CA LYS A 50 -18.34 -17.00 -2.10
C LYS A 50 -16.86 -16.79 -2.45
N MET A 51 -16.35 -15.62 -2.09
CA MET A 51 -14.93 -15.32 -2.10
C MET A 51 -14.25 -15.92 -0.87
N GLU A 52 -13.33 -16.84 -1.08
CA GLU A 52 -12.61 -17.55 -0.01
C GLU A 52 -11.27 -16.94 0.31
N LYS A 53 -10.60 -16.37 -0.71
CA LYS A 53 -9.25 -15.80 -0.59
C LYS A 53 -9.07 -14.68 -1.60
N VAL A 54 -8.22 -13.73 -1.25
CA VAL A 54 -7.76 -12.66 -2.15
C VAL A 54 -6.24 -12.50 -2.07
N ASN A 55 -5.64 -12.25 -3.22
CA ASN A 55 -4.28 -11.76 -3.34
C ASN A 55 -4.33 -10.34 -3.92
N PHE A 56 -4.12 -9.33 -3.08
CA PHE A 56 -4.16 -7.92 -3.48
C PHE A 56 -3.00 -7.51 -4.40
N ARG A 57 -1.98 -8.35 -4.51
CA ARG A 57 -0.79 -8.03 -5.27
C ARG A 57 -0.26 -9.28 -5.97
N CYS A 58 -1.08 -9.85 -6.84
CA CYS A 58 -0.70 -10.94 -7.71
C CYS A 58 0.26 -10.40 -8.80
N LYS A 59 1.48 -10.92 -8.82
CA LYS A 59 2.55 -10.47 -9.72
C LYS A 59 2.74 -11.40 -10.94
N ASP A 60 1.74 -12.21 -11.28
CA ASP A 60 1.80 -13.16 -12.41
C ASP A 60 2.07 -12.46 -13.75
N GLN A 61 1.76 -11.15 -13.85
CA GLN A 61 2.02 -10.29 -15.00
C GLN A 61 3.23 -9.35 -14.81
N GLY A 62 4.12 -9.68 -13.85
CA GLY A 62 5.22 -8.82 -13.42
C GLY A 62 4.86 -7.89 -12.26
N TRP A 63 5.88 -7.40 -11.56
CA TRP A 63 5.68 -6.63 -10.34
C TRP A 63 5.07 -5.24 -10.58
N GLU A 64 5.35 -4.63 -11.74
CA GLU A 64 4.79 -3.34 -12.12
C GLU A 64 3.35 -3.44 -12.60
N ASN A 65 3.00 -4.58 -13.22
CA ASN A 65 1.69 -4.88 -13.77
C ASN A 65 0.87 -5.82 -12.89
N PHE A 66 1.05 -5.69 -11.58
CA PHE A 66 0.29 -6.51 -10.65
C PHE A 66 -1.23 -6.27 -10.76
N GLY A 67 -1.98 -7.22 -10.26
CA GLY A 67 -3.45 -7.15 -10.15
C GLY A 67 -3.95 -7.77 -8.88
N MET A 68 -5.25 -7.74 -8.69
CA MET A 68 -5.95 -8.50 -7.68
C MET A 68 -6.32 -9.88 -8.24
N LYS A 69 -6.19 -10.91 -7.42
CA LYS A 69 -6.63 -12.26 -7.76
C LYS A 69 -7.53 -12.77 -6.64
N GLU A 70 -8.77 -13.01 -7.00
CA GLU A 70 -9.81 -13.51 -6.11
C GLU A 70 -10.02 -15.01 -6.36
N TYR A 71 -10.17 -15.75 -5.28
CA TYR A 71 -10.37 -17.19 -5.30
C TYR A 71 -11.74 -17.49 -4.69
N GLY A 72 -12.60 -18.07 -5.47
CA GLY A 72 -13.87 -18.66 -5.01
C GLY A 72 -13.84 -20.18 -5.07
N SER A 73 -14.88 -20.82 -4.57
CA SER A 73 -14.98 -22.30 -4.48
C SER A 73 -14.84 -23.05 -5.82
N SER A 74 -15.18 -22.39 -6.94
CA SER A 74 -15.15 -23.01 -8.27
C SER A 74 -14.48 -22.17 -9.35
N LYS A 75 -14.09 -20.94 -9.03
CA LYS A 75 -13.58 -19.99 -10.03
C LYS A 75 -12.53 -19.06 -9.43
N GLU A 76 -11.49 -18.82 -10.21
CA GLU A 76 -10.51 -17.79 -9.94
C GLU A 76 -10.69 -16.63 -10.92
N VAL A 77 -10.54 -15.40 -10.43
CA VAL A 77 -10.63 -14.19 -11.24
C VAL A 77 -9.37 -13.35 -11.01
N TYR A 78 -8.71 -12.94 -12.09
CA TYR A 78 -7.60 -11.98 -12.04
C TYR A 78 -8.05 -10.69 -12.72
N ILE A 79 -7.84 -9.56 -12.05
CA ILE A 79 -8.11 -8.24 -12.60
C ILE A 79 -6.87 -7.37 -12.38
N SER A 80 -6.34 -6.78 -13.46
CA SER A 80 -5.18 -5.89 -13.36
C SER A 80 -5.51 -4.64 -12.52
N LYS A 81 -4.50 -4.06 -11.87
CA LYS A 81 -4.66 -2.86 -11.01
C LYS A 81 -5.35 -1.69 -11.74
N SER A 82 -5.17 -1.58 -13.05
CA SER A 82 -5.76 -0.52 -13.87
C SER A 82 -7.21 -0.79 -14.29
N LYS A 83 -7.75 -1.98 -14.05
CA LYS A 83 -9.12 -2.37 -14.38
C LYS A 83 -9.93 -2.78 -13.15
N ASP A 84 -9.27 -3.09 -12.04
CA ASP A 84 -9.95 -3.45 -10.81
C ASP A 84 -10.55 -2.21 -10.14
N PRO A 85 -11.88 -2.15 -9.96
CA PRO A 85 -12.54 -0.94 -9.46
C PRO A 85 -12.18 -0.62 -8.00
N TYR A 86 -11.98 -1.64 -7.16
CA TYR A 86 -11.56 -1.39 -5.77
C TYR A 86 -10.16 -0.81 -5.71
N MET A 87 -9.23 -1.38 -6.51
CA MET A 87 -7.86 -0.88 -6.58
C MET A 87 -7.80 0.54 -7.15
N GLN A 88 -8.61 0.82 -8.17
CA GLN A 88 -8.69 2.17 -8.74
C GLN A 88 -9.23 3.19 -7.72
N MET A 89 -10.33 2.86 -6.99
CA MET A 89 -10.86 3.73 -5.93
C MET A 89 -9.85 3.97 -4.80
N PHE A 90 -9.06 2.93 -4.48
CA PHE A 90 -7.99 3.02 -3.49
C PHE A 90 -6.86 3.94 -3.95
N LEU A 91 -6.37 3.76 -5.18
CA LEU A 91 -5.28 4.55 -5.76
C LEU A 91 -5.69 5.98 -6.13
N SER A 92 -6.99 6.23 -6.33
CA SER A 92 -7.56 7.57 -6.51
C SER A 92 -7.87 8.28 -5.19
N ASP A 93 -7.50 7.68 -4.07
CA ASP A 93 -7.61 8.26 -2.73
C ASP A 93 -9.04 8.51 -2.21
N PHE A 94 -10.09 8.10 -2.93
CA PHE A 94 -11.47 8.35 -2.50
C PHE A 94 -11.83 7.72 -1.17
N CYS A 95 -11.33 6.52 -0.92
CA CYS A 95 -11.84 5.64 0.13
C CYS A 95 -10.96 5.55 1.39
N LEU A 96 -9.91 6.35 1.51
CA LEU A 96 -8.98 6.25 2.64
C LEU A 96 -9.61 6.73 3.95
N ARG A 97 -9.07 6.26 5.07
CA ARG A 97 -9.41 6.79 6.39
C ARG A 97 -9.10 8.29 6.47
N PRO A 98 -9.95 9.10 7.13
CA PRO A 98 -9.70 10.55 7.27
C PRO A 98 -8.30 10.89 7.77
N SER A 99 -7.79 10.12 8.76
CA SER A 99 -6.45 10.30 9.32
C SER A 99 -5.30 10.02 8.34
N CYS A 100 -5.54 9.35 7.20
CA CYS A 100 -4.50 9.09 6.21
C CYS A 100 -4.15 10.34 5.39
N TYR A 101 -5.08 11.28 5.23
CA TYR A 101 -4.83 12.55 4.52
C TYR A 101 -3.99 13.54 5.34
N GLU A 102 -3.89 13.33 6.66
CA GLU A 102 -3.11 14.15 7.61
C GLU A 102 -2.26 13.23 8.50
N CYS A 103 -1.60 12.25 7.88
CA CYS A 103 -0.92 11.20 8.60
C CYS A 103 0.36 11.71 9.27
N LYS A 104 0.34 11.82 10.59
CA LYS A 104 1.50 12.26 11.39
C LYS A 104 2.72 11.33 11.30
N ALA A 105 2.52 10.07 10.88
CA ALA A 105 3.63 9.16 10.66
C ALA A 105 4.47 9.50 9.40
N LYS A 106 4.06 10.49 8.60
CA LYS A 106 4.87 11.01 7.49
C LYS A 106 5.97 11.96 7.97
N THR A 107 5.75 12.64 9.09
CA THR A 107 6.70 13.60 9.67
C THR A 107 7.45 13.04 10.89
N LEU A 108 6.86 12.08 11.58
CA LEU A 108 7.46 11.41 12.73
C LEU A 108 7.33 9.90 12.58
N ARG A 109 8.46 9.22 12.43
CA ARG A 109 8.53 7.76 12.41
C ARG A 109 9.36 7.25 13.57
N LEU A 110 8.81 6.27 14.28
CA LEU A 110 9.44 5.62 15.44
C LEU A 110 9.85 4.18 15.14
N SER A 111 9.83 3.78 13.88
CA SER A 111 10.34 2.49 13.42
C SER A 111 11.87 2.46 13.40
N ASP A 112 12.45 1.28 13.47
CA ASP A 112 13.89 1.05 13.30
C ASP A 112 14.27 0.91 11.82
N LEU A 113 13.36 0.30 11.05
CA LEU A 113 13.47 0.14 9.59
C LEU A 113 12.15 0.52 8.94
N THR A 114 12.21 1.10 7.75
CA THR A 114 11.08 1.26 6.85
C THR A 114 11.34 0.47 5.58
N ILE A 115 10.36 -0.28 5.11
CA ILE A 115 10.44 -1.03 3.86
C ILE A 115 9.37 -0.59 2.87
N GLY A 116 9.67 -0.69 1.60
CA GLY A 116 8.73 -0.38 0.51
C GLY A 116 9.16 -1.00 -0.81
N ASP A 117 8.32 -0.88 -1.83
CA ASP A 117 8.76 -1.14 -3.19
C ASP A 117 9.67 0.00 -3.65
N PHE A 118 10.72 -0.30 -4.39
CA PHE A 118 11.59 0.72 -4.95
C PHE A 118 11.05 1.20 -6.32
N TRP A 119 10.07 2.10 -6.29
CA TRP A 119 9.62 2.78 -7.50
C TRP A 119 10.74 3.68 -8.04
N GLY A 120 10.97 3.64 -9.36
CA GLY A 120 12.08 4.37 -9.99
C GLY A 120 13.41 3.62 -10.01
N ILE A 121 13.44 2.33 -9.63
CA ILE A 121 14.63 1.49 -9.64
C ILE A 121 15.35 1.48 -10.98
N ASP A 122 14.61 1.50 -12.10
CA ASP A 122 15.17 1.49 -13.46
C ASP A 122 16.07 2.69 -13.76
N THR A 123 15.82 3.80 -13.10
CA THR A 123 16.60 5.04 -13.28
C THR A 123 17.74 5.12 -12.27
N ILE A 124 17.52 4.66 -11.04
CA ILE A 124 18.46 4.87 -9.92
C ILE A 124 19.47 3.74 -9.81
N ALA A 125 19.02 2.50 -9.97
CA ALA A 125 19.88 1.31 -9.84
C ALA A 125 19.39 0.18 -10.75
N PRO A 126 19.47 0.36 -12.08
CA PRO A 126 18.91 -0.57 -13.06
C PRO A 126 19.45 -1.99 -12.94
N GLU A 127 20.70 -2.16 -12.47
CA GLU A 127 21.33 -3.45 -12.22
C GLU A 127 20.73 -4.22 -11.04
N MET A 128 19.88 -3.58 -10.25
CA MET A 128 19.12 -4.19 -9.15
C MET A 128 17.69 -4.58 -9.57
N ASN A 129 17.25 -4.18 -10.75
CA ASN A 129 15.93 -4.55 -11.26
C ASN A 129 15.98 -5.92 -11.94
N ASP A 130 15.34 -6.91 -11.31
CA ASP A 130 15.18 -8.26 -11.85
C ASP A 130 13.74 -8.54 -12.35
N SER A 131 12.93 -7.51 -12.51
CA SER A 131 11.49 -7.56 -12.89
C SER A 131 10.59 -8.31 -11.88
N LYS A 132 11.11 -8.69 -10.70
CA LYS A 132 10.33 -9.31 -9.61
C LYS A 132 9.97 -8.31 -8.51
N GLY A 133 10.60 -7.15 -8.55
CA GLY A 133 10.46 -6.05 -7.60
C GLY A 133 11.58 -6.00 -6.57
N THR A 134 12.28 -4.88 -6.58
CA THR A 134 13.34 -4.58 -5.60
C THR A 134 12.74 -3.87 -4.39
N SER A 135 13.18 -4.24 -3.20
CA SER A 135 12.73 -3.60 -1.96
C SER A 135 13.62 -2.40 -1.64
N LEU A 136 13.00 -1.28 -1.32
CA LEU A 136 13.65 -0.16 -0.66
C LEU A 136 13.66 -0.40 0.85
N VAL A 137 14.82 -0.25 1.49
CA VAL A 137 14.98 -0.33 2.94
C VAL A 137 15.60 0.98 3.44
N ILE A 138 14.89 1.67 4.33
CA ILE A 138 15.39 2.88 4.98
C ILE A 138 15.74 2.54 6.42
N VAL A 139 17.01 2.68 6.77
CA VAL A 139 17.51 2.46 8.14
C VAL A 139 17.34 3.75 8.94
N ARG A 140 16.64 3.68 10.09
CA ARG A 140 16.28 4.87 10.86
C ARG A 140 16.97 5.00 12.21
N THR A 141 17.42 3.89 12.76
CA THR A 141 18.07 3.86 14.08
C THR A 141 19.31 2.99 14.07
N ASN A 142 20.22 3.22 15.02
CA ASN A 142 21.38 2.36 15.21
C ASN A 142 21.01 0.90 15.49
N GLN A 143 19.84 0.64 16.07
CA GLN A 143 19.32 -0.71 16.28
C GLN A 143 18.89 -1.35 14.95
N GLY A 144 18.20 -0.57 14.10
CA GLY A 144 17.84 -0.97 12.74
C GLY A 144 19.08 -1.30 11.92
N GLU A 145 20.11 -0.45 11.97
CA GLU A 145 21.39 -0.66 11.28
C GLU A 145 22.06 -1.97 11.69
N LYS A 146 22.18 -2.21 12.99
CA LYS A 146 22.76 -3.47 13.50
C LYS A 146 22.02 -4.70 13.00
N ILE A 147 20.68 -4.64 12.95
CA ILE A 147 19.84 -5.73 12.48
C ILE A 147 19.97 -5.92 10.97
N PHE A 148 19.94 -4.84 10.22
CA PHE A 148 20.09 -4.88 8.77
C PHE A 148 21.47 -5.43 8.38
N ASN A 149 22.55 -4.96 8.99
CA ASN A 149 23.91 -5.47 8.77
C ASN A 149 24.03 -6.96 9.11
N ARG A 150 23.35 -7.40 10.18
CA ARG A 150 23.31 -8.83 10.55
C ARG A 150 22.52 -9.66 9.54
N LEU A 151 21.47 -9.10 8.95
CA LEU A 151 20.69 -9.76 7.90
C LEU A 151 21.56 -9.99 6.66
N ILE A 152 22.17 -8.92 6.14
CA ILE A 152 23.00 -9.02 4.92
C ILE A 152 24.23 -9.91 5.10
N SER A 153 24.83 -9.94 6.29
CA SER A 153 25.97 -10.81 6.58
C SER A 153 25.64 -12.31 6.63
N LYS A 154 24.36 -12.67 6.83
CA LYS A 154 23.89 -14.05 7.00
C LYS A 154 23.09 -14.59 5.81
N SER A 155 22.79 -13.76 4.85
CA SER A 155 21.92 -14.10 3.71
C SER A 155 22.60 -13.77 2.38
N SER A 156 22.14 -14.39 1.31
CA SER A 156 22.55 -14.09 -0.07
C SER A 156 21.85 -12.86 -0.65
N VAL A 157 21.47 -11.90 0.19
CA VAL A 157 20.79 -10.68 -0.24
C VAL A 157 21.79 -9.75 -0.90
N LYS A 158 21.54 -9.37 -2.15
CA LYS A 158 22.27 -8.31 -2.84
C LYS A 158 21.78 -6.96 -2.34
N VAL A 159 22.67 -6.07 -1.97
CA VAL A 159 22.34 -4.73 -1.44
C VAL A 159 23.12 -3.70 -2.22
N MET A 160 22.51 -2.57 -2.49
CA MET A 160 23.12 -1.37 -3.03
C MET A 160 22.68 -0.18 -2.18
N GLU A 161 23.62 0.64 -1.76
CA GLU A 161 23.33 1.90 -1.08
C GLU A 161 23.01 2.98 -2.11
N VAL A 162 21.97 3.78 -1.83
CA VAL A 162 21.51 4.88 -2.68
C VAL A 162 21.16 6.09 -1.82
N GLU A 163 21.22 7.26 -2.41
CA GLU A 163 20.83 8.50 -1.72
C GLU A 163 19.34 8.51 -1.39
N TYR A 164 18.98 9.00 -0.21
CA TYR A 164 17.60 9.01 0.30
C TYR A 164 16.65 9.76 -0.64
N ASP A 165 17.04 10.92 -1.14
CA ASP A 165 16.20 11.74 -2.00
C ASP A 165 15.91 11.05 -3.34
N ASP A 166 16.91 10.39 -3.91
CA ASP A 166 16.74 9.59 -5.13
C ASP A 166 15.83 8.39 -4.88
N ALA A 167 16.08 7.64 -3.81
CA ALA A 167 15.32 6.45 -3.45
C ALA A 167 13.83 6.74 -3.15
N THR A 168 13.52 7.93 -2.69
CA THR A 168 12.14 8.30 -2.28
C THR A 168 11.40 9.18 -3.29
N LYS A 169 12.05 9.60 -4.34
CA LYS A 169 11.49 10.47 -5.39
C LYS A 169 10.17 9.95 -5.96
N GLU A 170 10.13 8.68 -6.32
CA GLU A 170 8.94 7.98 -6.83
C GLU A 170 8.11 7.32 -5.71
N ASN A 171 8.47 7.56 -4.45
CA ASN A 171 7.79 7.08 -3.25
C ASN A 171 7.31 8.23 -2.34
N PRO A 172 6.53 9.21 -2.84
CA PRO A 172 6.12 10.37 -2.05
C PRO A 172 5.34 9.98 -0.78
N ALA A 173 4.74 8.80 -0.74
CA ALA A 173 4.11 8.24 0.44
C ALA A 173 5.10 7.98 1.60
N GLU A 174 6.40 8.11 1.40
CA GLU A 174 7.40 8.09 2.47
C GLU A 174 7.30 9.32 3.38
N PHE A 175 7.17 10.49 2.82
CA PHE A 175 7.32 11.77 3.56
C PHE A 175 6.09 12.68 3.53
N ARG A 176 5.08 12.39 2.69
CA ARG A 176 3.86 13.19 2.63
C ARG A 176 2.59 12.33 2.60
N SER A 177 1.52 12.88 3.15
CA SER A 177 0.18 12.32 3.01
C SER A 177 -0.32 12.48 1.58
N VAL A 178 -1.22 11.59 1.18
CA VAL A 178 -1.98 11.75 -0.06
C VAL A 178 -2.91 12.95 0.04
N TYR A 179 -3.23 13.52 -1.09
CA TYR A 179 -4.20 14.61 -1.15
C TYR A 179 -5.62 14.09 -0.92
N ARG A 180 -6.44 14.84 -0.17
CA ARG A 180 -7.85 14.49 0.04
C ARG A 180 -8.68 14.97 -1.15
N PRO A 181 -9.26 14.07 -1.96
CA PRO A 181 -10.10 14.45 -3.09
C PRO A 181 -11.36 15.19 -2.63
N LYS A 182 -11.79 16.18 -3.40
CA LYS A 182 -13.04 16.92 -3.14
C LYS A 182 -14.26 16.00 -3.22
N GLU A 183 -14.19 15.02 -4.09
CA GLU A 183 -15.24 14.05 -4.40
C GLU A 183 -15.42 13.00 -3.29
N ARG A 184 -14.51 12.95 -2.32
CA ARG A 184 -14.56 11.92 -1.26
C ARG A 184 -15.88 11.90 -0.48
N GLU A 185 -16.46 13.05 -0.20
CA GLU A 185 -17.72 13.11 0.55
C GLU A 185 -18.89 12.59 -0.29
N THR A 186 -18.97 13.02 -1.54
CA THR A 186 -19.95 12.53 -2.51
C THR A 186 -19.81 11.04 -2.73
N PHE A 187 -18.58 10.54 -2.86
CA PHE A 187 -18.29 9.11 -2.97
C PHE A 187 -18.94 8.29 -1.84
N PHE A 188 -18.79 8.71 -0.58
CA PHE A 188 -19.40 7.98 0.55
C PHE A 188 -20.92 8.17 0.67
N ILE A 189 -21.46 9.27 0.14
CA ILE A 189 -22.92 9.46 0.03
C ILE A 189 -23.47 8.47 -1.01
N ASP A 190 -22.83 8.38 -2.15
CA ASP A 190 -23.25 7.51 -3.26
C ASP A 190 -23.11 6.04 -2.89
N MET A 191 -22.06 5.64 -2.18
CA MET A 191 -21.93 4.30 -1.61
C MET A 191 -23.07 3.85 -0.70
N LYS A 192 -23.83 4.78 -0.12
CA LYS A 192 -25.00 4.46 0.71
C LYS A 192 -26.30 4.34 -0.09
N LYS A 193 -26.32 4.86 -1.31
CA LYS A 193 -27.54 5.00 -2.12
C LYS A 193 -27.53 4.14 -3.38
N MET A 194 -26.36 3.76 -3.85
CA MET A 194 -26.13 3.08 -5.11
C MET A 194 -25.40 1.75 -4.85
N ASP A 195 -25.53 0.81 -5.78
CA ASP A 195 -24.70 -0.39 -5.76
C ASP A 195 -23.24 -0.10 -6.11
N PHE A 196 -22.37 -1.06 -5.83
CA PHE A 196 -20.93 -0.91 -6.04
C PHE A 196 -20.58 -0.60 -7.50
N GLU A 197 -21.28 -1.21 -8.47
CA GLU A 197 -21.00 -1.03 -9.89
C GLU A 197 -21.33 0.40 -10.34
N ALA A 198 -22.48 0.93 -9.91
CA ALA A 198 -22.88 2.29 -10.19
C ALA A 198 -21.94 3.34 -9.56
N VAL A 199 -21.52 3.11 -8.31
CA VAL A 199 -20.51 3.96 -7.65
C VAL A 199 -19.19 3.93 -8.42
N SER A 200 -18.74 2.74 -8.81
CA SER A 200 -17.53 2.56 -9.61
C SER A 200 -17.60 3.34 -10.92
N TYR A 201 -18.68 3.19 -11.65
CA TYR A 201 -18.89 3.91 -12.91
C TYR A 201 -18.88 5.43 -12.71
N THR A 202 -19.61 5.94 -11.72
CA THR A 202 -19.72 7.37 -11.45
C THR A 202 -18.40 8.03 -11.11
N HIS A 203 -17.58 7.38 -10.27
CA HIS A 203 -16.36 8.00 -9.73
C HIS A 203 -15.07 7.66 -10.49
N LEU A 204 -15.08 6.62 -11.32
CA LEU A 204 -13.88 6.21 -12.07
C LEU A 204 -13.92 6.53 -13.57
N THR A 205 -15.12 6.65 -14.17
CA THR A 205 -15.25 6.83 -15.61
C THR A 205 -15.67 8.24 -16.03
N LEU A 206 -16.30 8.99 -15.15
CA LEU A 206 -16.60 10.39 -15.44
C LEU A 206 -15.33 11.23 -15.36
N PRO A 207 -15.01 12.05 -16.37
CA PRO A 207 -13.88 12.97 -16.27
C PRO A 207 -14.10 13.90 -15.08
N THR A 208 -13.10 14.00 -14.23
CA THR A 208 -13.07 15.04 -13.20
C THR A 208 -13.09 16.37 -13.93
N ILE A 209 -14.22 17.05 -13.93
CA ILE A 209 -14.32 18.41 -14.48
C ILE A 209 -13.49 19.28 -13.55
N LEU A 210 -12.31 19.68 -14.07
CA LEU A 210 -11.38 20.60 -13.41
C LEU A 210 -11.98 22.00 -13.34
#